data_b9e86a70aff9474b7c34f1970e0fcf2e
#
_entry.id   b9e86a70aff9474b7c34f1970e0fcf2e
#
_cell.length_a   1.000
_cell.length_b   1.000
_cell.length_c   1.000
_cell.angle_alpha   90.00
_cell.angle_beta   90.00
_cell.angle_gamma   90.00
#
_symmetry.space_group_name_H-M   'P 1'
#
loop_
_entity.id
_entity.type
_entity.pdbx_description
1 polymer ?
#
loop_
_entity_poly.entity_id
_entity_poly.type
_entity_poly.pdbx_seq_one_letter_code
_entity_poly.pdbx_strand_id
1 'polypeptide(L)'
;MSAASTLAVRHAPWSDGWFDDVLTIEQSVYSHPWTPGNFRDSVAAGYHLDLLLVQDQGQERVAGYLVAMEGVEEVHLLNITVAPAWQGHGLGTRLLNALCVWSRQRQAQWLWLEVRASNTHAQQVYQHFGFKRVGERKHYYPLAPGRREDAVVMSLLLRAPRPASGSTA
;
A
#
# COMPACT_ATOMS: atom_id res chain seq x y z
N MET A 1 21.15 9.13 -29.25
CA MET A 1 20.25 9.44 -28.12
C MET A 1 19.33 8.26 -27.91
N SER A 2 19.54 7.51 -26.86
CA SER A 2 18.62 6.45 -26.48
C SER A 2 17.35 7.12 -25.98
N ALA A 3 16.23 6.95 -26.69
CA ALA A 3 14.96 7.33 -26.16
C ALA A 3 14.76 6.54 -24.85
N ALA A 4 14.55 7.24 -23.73
CA ALA A 4 14.21 6.59 -22.48
C ALA A 4 12.95 5.76 -22.75
N SER A 5 13.09 4.44 -22.73
CA SER A 5 11.97 3.54 -22.92
C SER A 5 11.02 3.76 -21.76
N THR A 6 9.85 4.33 -22.04
CA THR A 6 8.81 4.49 -21.03
C THR A 6 8.38 3.11 -20.56
N LEU A 7 8.51 2.85 -19.26
CA LEU A 7 8.12 1.58 -18.66
C LEU A 7 6.60 1.38 -18.85
N ALA A 8 6.21 0.32 -19.55
CA ALA A 8 4.82 -0.01 -19.75
C ALA A 8 4.26 -0.69 -18.49
N VAL A 9 3.45 0.04 -17.75
CA VAL A 9 2.86 -0.39 -16.47
C VAL A 9 1.34 -0.33 -16.56
N ARG A 10 0.67 -1.34 -16.06
CA ARG A 10 -0.79 -1.33 -15.90
C ARG A 10 -1.21 -1.84 -14.53
N HIS A 11 -2.34 -1.35 -14.04
CA HIS A 11 -3.00 -1.89 -12.87
C HIS A 11 -3.84 -3.12 -13.25
N ALA A 12 -3.86 -4.09 -12.36
CA ALA A 12 -4.70 -5.28 -12.51
C ALA A 12 -5.29 -5.67 -11.15
N PRO A 13 -6.53 -6.23 -11.13
CA PRO A 13 -7.09 -6.80 -9.92
C PRO A 13 -6.33 -8.07 -9.53
N TRP A 14 -6.48 -8.49 -8.29
CA TRP A 14 -5.96 -9.77 -7.83
C TRP A 14 -6.45 -10.92 -8.73
N SER A 15 -5.53 -11.81 -9.02
CA SER A 15 -5.80 -13.11 -9.63
C SER A 15 -4.89 -14.15 -8.99
N ASP A 16 -5.41 -15.34 -8.75
CA ASP A 16 -4.65 -16.43 -8.13
C ASP A 16 -3.43 -16.84 -8.96
N GLY A 17 -3.45 -16.57 -10.26
CA GLY A 17 -2.30 -16.82 -11.14
C GLY A 17 -1.06 -15.98 -10.78
N TRP A 18 -1.21 -14.87 -10.05
CA TRP A 18 -0.10 -14.03 -9.61
C TRP A 18 0.35 -14.29 -8.17
N PHE A 19 -0.29 -15.22 -7.48
CA PHE A 19 -0.07 -15.47 -6.05
C PHE A 19 1.38 -15.82 -5.73
N ASP A 20 1.98 -16.74 -6.48
CA ASP A 20 3.37 -17.17 -6.24
C ASP A 20 4.35 -16.02 -6.48
N ASP A 21 4.12 -15.20 -7.50
CA ASP A 21 4.96 -14.03 -7.79
C ASP A 21 4.88 -12.99 -6.65
N VAL A 22 3.68 -12.73 -6.15
CA VAL A 22 3.48 -11.81 -5.01
C VAL A 22 4.19 -12.34 -3.77
N LEU A 23 4.08 -13.62 -3.45
CA LEU A 23 4.77 -14.23 -2.30
C LEU A 23 6.28 -14.15 -2.43
N THR A 24 6.81 -14.39 -3.62
CA THR A 24 8.25 -14.28 -3.89
C THR A 24 8.75 -12.85 -3.65
N ILE A 25 8.00 -11.86 -4.11
CA ILE A 25 8.34 -10.44 -3.88
C ILE A 25 8.29 -10.12 -2.39
N GLU A 26 7.20 -10.48 -1.71
CA GLU A 26 7.02 -10.24 -0.28
C GLU A 26 8.19 -10.79 0.54
N GLN A 27 8.58 -12.02 0.29
CA GLN A 27 9.69 -12.68 0.97
C GLN A 27 11.05 -12.03 0.66
N SER A 28 11.20 -11.47 -0.54
CA SER A 28 12.46 -10.81 -0.95
C SER A 28 12.64 -9.42 -0.33
N VAL A 29 11.55 -8.74 0.01
CA VAL A 29 11.57 -7.35 0.51
C VAL A 29 11.62 -7.28 2.02
N TYR A 30 10.90 -8.16 2.72
CA TYR A 30 10.68 -8.04 4.16
C TYR A 30 11.37 -9.11 4.96
N SER A 31 11.94 -8.72 6.12
CA SER A 31 12.47 -9.66 7.11
C SER A 31 11.37 -10.42 7.85
N HIS A 32 10.18 -9.83 7.94
CA HIS A 32 8.97 -10.43 8.52
C HIS A 32 7.84 -10.35 7.49
N PRO A 33 7.91 -11.16 6.42
CA PRO A 33 6.93 -11.08 5.33
C PRO A 33 5.55 -11.55 5.78
N TRP A 34 4.54 -11.06 5.09
CA TRP A 34 3.21 -11.67 5.17
C TRP A 34 3.29 -13.13 4.76
N THR A 35 2.52 -13.95 5.45
CA THR A 35 2.37 -15.37 5.13
C THR A 35 1.41 -15.56 3.96
N PRO A 36 1.45 -16.74 3.28
CA PRO A 36 0.41 -17.11 2.32
C PRO A 36 -1.01 -16.96 2.88
N GLY A 37 -1.21 -17.31 4.16
CA GLY A 37 -2.49 -17.18 4.86
C GLY A 37 -2.95 -15.73 4.98
N ASN A 38 -2.05 -14.78 5.24
CA ASN A 38 -2.39 -13.36 5.31
C ASN A 38 -2.98 -12.85 3.98
N PHE A 39 -2.40 -13.24 2.86
CA PHE A 39 -2.92 -12.86 1.54
C PHE A 39 -4.26 -13.54 1.25
N ARG A 40 -4.39 -14.83 1.51
CA ARG A 40 -5.64 -15.58 1.31
C ARG A 40 -6.78 -15.01 2.16
N ASP A 41 -6.51 -14.68 3.40
CA ASP A 41 -7.49 -14.08 4.31
C ASP A 41 -7.95 -12.71 3.80
N SER A 42 -7.02 -11.89 3.27
CA SER A 42 -7.33 -10.60 2.67
C SER A 42 -8.23 -10.73 1.44
N VAL A 43 -7.94 -11.70 0.58
CA VAL A 43 -8.79 -12.02 -0.60
C VAL A 43 -10.17 -12.47 -0.15
N ALA A 44 -10.24 -13.41 0.80
CA ALA A 44 -11.49 -13.95 1.32
C ALA A 44 -12.34 -12.88 2.03
N ALA A 45 -11.70 -11.93 2.70
CA ALA A 45 -12.38 -10.81 3.36
C ALA A 45 -12.88 -9.72 2.38
N GLY A 46 -12.53 -9.83 1.10
CA GLY A 46 -12.94 -8.85 0.08
C GLY A 46 -12.15 -7.54 0.14
N TYR A 47 -10.94 -7.55 0.68
CA TYR A 47 -10.08 -6.37 0.71
C TYR A 47 -9.69 -5.94 -0.71
N HIS A 48 -9.34 -4.68 -0.85
CA HIS A 48 -8.87 -4.14 -2.12
C HIS A 48 -7.42 -4.55 -2.34
N LEU A 49 -7.18 -5.31 -3.41
CA LEU A 49 -5.85 -5.69 -3.85
C LEU A 49 -5.63 -5.14 -5.25
N ASP A 50 -4.59 -4.34 -5.41
CA ASP A 50 -4.19 -3.72 -6.68
C ASP A 50 -2.79 -4.21 -7.02
N LEU A 51 -2.63 -4.81 -8.20
CA LEU A 51 -1.35 -5.25 -8.73
C LEU A 51 -0.87 -4.25 -9.78
N LEU A 52 0.44 -4.00 -9.79
CA LEU A 52 1.12 -3.36 -10.92
C LEU A 52 1.84 -4.42 -11.73
N LEU A 53 1.50 -4.50 -13.01
CA LEU A 53 2.15 -5.38 -13.97
C LEU A 53 2.99 -4.55 -14.93
N VAL A 54 4.19 -5.03 -15.21
CA VAL A 54 5.12 -4.43 -16.18
C VAL A 54 5.41 -5.39 -17.31
N GLN A 55 5.63 -4.85 -18.49
CA GLN A 55 6.17 -5.62 -19.61
C GLN A 55 7.68 -5.74 -19.46
N ASP A 56 8.16 -6.96 -19.39
CA ASP A 56 9.58 -7.28 -19.29
C ASP A 56 9.92 -8.41 -20.26
N GLN A 57 10.75 -8.12 -21.25
CA GLN A 57 11.17 -9.09 -22.25
C GLN A 57 10.02 -9.87 -22.91
N GLY A 58 8.93 -9.16 -23.23
CA GLY A 58 7.75 -9.74 -23.87
C GLY A 58 6.81 -10.48 -22.93
N GLN A 59 7.05 -10.45 -21.62
CA GLN A 59 6.18 -11.07 -20.61
C GLN A 59 5.71 -10.03 -19.59
N GLU A 60 4.49 -10.21 -19.10
CA GLU A 60 4.03 -9.45 -17.95
C GLU A 60 4.59 -10.03 -16.66
N ARG A 61 5.07 -9.15 -15.77
CA ARG A 61 5.57 -9.51 -14.44
C ARG A 61 4.94 -8.60 -13.39
N VAL A 62 4.77 -9.10 -12.18
CA VAL A 62 4.36 -8.28 -11.04
C VAL A 62 5.51 -7.36 -10.66
N ALA A 63 5.29 -6.07 -10.71
CA ALA A 63 6.25 -5.05 -10.29
C ALA A 63 5.96 -4.50 -8.89
N GLY A 64 4.73 -4.60 -8.44
CA GLY A 64 4.32 -4.16 -7.12
C GLY A 64 2.85 -4.47 -6.85
N TYR A 65 2.43 -4.21 -5.62
CA TYR A 65 1.07 -4.46 -5.19
C TYR A 65 0.74 -3.67 -3.93
N LEU A 66 -0.55 -3.54 -3.67
CA LEU A 66 -1.05 -3.08 -2.38
C LEU A 66 -2.26 -3.90 -1.94
N VAL A 67 -2.47 -3.89 -0.63
CA VAL A 67 -3.66 -4.42 0.03
C VAL A 67 -4.21 -3.35 0.94
N ALA A 68 -5.49 -3.05 0.80
CA ALA A 68 -6.16 -2.05 1.61
C ALA A 68 -7.54 -2.55 2.08
N MET A 69 -7.92 -2.13 3.27
CA MET A 69 -9.18 -2.49 3.91
C MET A 69 -10.06 -1.26 4.01
N GLU A 70 -11.28 -1.35 3.49
CA GLU A 70 -12.28 -0.29 3.60
C GLU A 70 -12.94 -0.35 4.97
N GLY A 71 -13.01 0.78 5.65
CA GLY A 71 -13.77 1.00 6.88
C GLY A 71 -14.84 2.07 6.67
N VAL A 72 -15.45 2.52 7.77
CA VAL A 72 -16.43 3.61 7.72
C VAL A 72 -15.69 4.93 7.55
N GLU A 73 -15.90 5.59 6.40
CA GLU A 73 -15.27 6.86 6.02
C GLU A 73 -13.74 6.85 5.99
N GLU A 74 -13.13 5.67 6.03
CA GLU A 74 -11.68 5.51 6.06
C GLU A 74 -11.23 4.28 5.27
N VAL A 75 -9.97 4.32 4.83
CA VAL A 75 -9.29 3.18 4.22
C VAL A 75 -7.98 2.96 4.96
N HIS A 76 -7.73 1.72 5.35
CA HIS A 76 -6.50 1.27 5.99
C HIS A 76 -5.60 0.58 4.97
N LEU A 77 -4.46 1.17 4.67
CA LEU A 77 -3.43 0.55 3.85
C LEU A 77 -2.69 -0.49 4.70
N LEU A 78 -2.83 -1.77 4.33
CA LEU A 78 -2.27 -2.89 5.08
C LEU A 78 -0.90 -3.33 4.56
N ASN A 79 -0.68 -3.24 3.26
CA ASN A 79 0.56 -3.63 2.62
C ASN A 79 0.73 -2.84 1.33
N ILE A 80 1.93 -2.33 1.09
CA ILE A 80 2.33 -1.73 -0.18
C ILE A 80 3.78 -2.13 -0.45
N THR A 81 4.02 -2.70 -1.61
CA THR A 81 5.33 -3.26 -1.94
C THR A 81 5.66 -3.06 -3.41
N VAL A 82 6.89 -2.67 -3.68
CA VAL A 82 7.47 -2.63 -5.03
C VAL A 82 8.59 -3.66 -5.09
N ALA A 83 8.57 -4.51 -6.11
CA ALA A 83 9.59 -5.53 -6.33
C ALA A 83 10.98 -4.88 -6.45
N PRO A 84 12.03 -5.51 -5.90
CA PRO A 84 13.38 -4.92 -5.89
C PRO A 84 13.86 -4.50 -7.27
N ALA A 85 13.60 -5.30 -8.31
CA ALA A 85 13.99 -4.99 -9.69
C ALA A 85 13.34 -3.72 -10.24
N TRP A 86 12.23 -3.27 -9.67
CA TRP A 86 11.42 -2.16 -10.19
C TRP A 86 11.36 -0.96 -9.24
N GLN A 87 12.13 -0.97 -8.16
CA GLN A 87 12.28 0.19 -7.27
C GLN A 87 13.01 1.33 -8.00
N GLY A 88 12.73 2.57 -7.57
CA GLY A 88 13.32 3.76 -8.18
C GLY A 88 12.64 4.24 -9.48
N HIS A 89 11.46 3.68 -9.83
CA HIS A 89 10.68 4.06 -11.02
C HIS A 89 9.37 4.78 -10.69
N GLY A 90 9.18 5.22 -9.45
CA GLY A 90 7.96 5.91 -9.03
C GLY A 90 6.73 5.01 -8.86
N LEU A 91 6.89 3.69 -8.81
CA LEU A 91 5.75 2.76 -8.75
C LEU A 91 5.04 2.79 -7.40
N GLY A 92 5.75 3.01 -6.31
CA GLY A 92 5.14 3.20 -4.99
C GLY A 92 4.20 4.40 -4.96
N THR A 93 4.64 5.52 -5.51
CA THR A 93 3.81 6.74 -5.67
C THR A 93 2.60 6.47 -6.57
N ARG A 94 2.78 5.71 -7.65
CA ARG A 94 1.69 5.33 -8.54
C ARG A 94 0.63 4.49 -7.81
N LEU A 95 1.05 3.54 -7.00
CA LEU A 95 0.14 2.74 -6.16
C LEU A 95 -0.61 3.61 -5.15
N LEU A 96 0.09 4.52 -4.47
CA LEU A 96 -0.54 5.44 -3.51
C LEU A 96 -1.54 6.38 -4.18
N ASN A 97 -1.22 6.93 -5.34
CA ASN A 97 -2.14 7.78 -6.10
C ASN A 97 -3.40 7.00 -6.51
N ALA A 98 -3.24 5.78 -7.01
CA ALA A 98 -4.38 4.93 -7.37
C ALA A 98 -5.25 4.59 -6.17
N LEU A 99 -4.63 4.32 -5.01
CA LEU A 99 -5.36 4.08 -3.77
C LEU A 99 -6.14 5.32 -3.31
N CYS A 100 -5.57 6.51 -3.43
CA CYS A 100 -6.27 7.76 -3.13
C CYS A 100 -7.51 7.95 -4.01
N VAL A 101 -7.38 7.70 -5.31
CA VAL A 101 -8.52 7.77 -6.24
C VAL A 101 -9.60 6.77 -5.87
N TRP A 102 -9.21 5.51 -5.65
CA TRP A 102 -10.14 4.45 -5.25
C TRP A 102 -10.85 4.79 -3.93
N SER A 103 -10.11 5.29 -2.94
CA SER A 103 -10.64 5.67 -1.64
C SER A 103 -11.63 6.84 -1.72
N ARG A 104 -11.33 7.85 -2.54
CA ARG A 104 -12.23 8.98 -2.77
C ARG A 104 -13.53 8.56 -3.47
N GLN A 105 -13.47 7.63 -4.41
CA GLN A 105 -14.64 7.06 -5.07
C GLN A 105 -15.56 6.35 -4.07
N ARG A 106 -15.01 5.82 -2.99
CA ARG A 106 -15.74 5.20 -1.89
C ARG A 106 -16.11 6.17 -0.77
N GLN A 107 -15.90 7.46 -1.00
CA GLN A 107 -16.23 8.55 -0.08
C GLN A 107 -15.43 8.48 1.23
N ALA A 108 -14.27 7.84 1.24
CA ALA A 108 -13.38 7.86 2.37
C ALA A 108 -12.84 9.26 2.61
N GLN A 109 -12.80 9.67 3.86
CA GLN A 109 -12.21 10.94 4.28
C GLN A 109 -10.72 10.78 4.61
N TRP A 110 -10.33 9.61 5.11
CA TRP A 110 -9.00 9.34 5.60
C TRP A 110 -8.43 8.07 4.99
N LEU A 111 -7.14 8.15 4.69
CA LEU A 111 -6.28 7.01 4.41
C LEU A 111 -5.25 6.93 5.54
N TRP A 112 -5.05 5.76 6.12
CA TRP A 112 -4.10 5.61 7.21
C TRP A 112 -3.33 4.30 7.13
N LEU A 113 -2.18 4.24 7.81
CA LEU A 113 -1.28 3.10 7.81
C LEU A 113 -0.49 3.03 9.12
N GLU A 114 0.08 1.87 9.39
CA GLU A 114 1.18 1.68 10.34
C GLU A 114 2.47 1.37 9.59
N VAL A 115 3.57 1.85 10.12
CA VAL A 115 4.92 1.58 9.62
C VAL A 115 5.85 1.32 10.80
N ARG A 116 6.81 0.40 10.63
CA ARG A 116 7.80 0.12 11.68
C ARG A 116 8.52 1.39 12.09
N ALA A 117 8.70 1.61 13.39
CA ALA A 117 9.42 2.77 13.92
C ALA A 117 10.85 2.84 13.36
N SER A 118 11.49 1.69 13.11
CA SER A 118 12.82 1.60 12.53
C SER A 118 12.87 1.89 11.02
N ASN A 119 11.74 1.81 10.31
CA ASN A 119 11.68 2.04 8.87
C ASN A 119 11.56 3.53 8.55
N THR A 120 12.63 4.28 8.80
CA THR A 120 12.67 5.72 8.57
C THR A 120 12.54 6.11 7.10
N HIS A 121 13.03 5.27 6.20
CA HIS A 121 12.91 5.51 4.76
C HIS A 121 11.43 5.50 4.32
N ALA A 122 10.67 4.49 4.70
CA ALA A 122 9.24 4.42 4.39
C ALA A 122 8.48 5.60 5.00
N GLN A 123 8.78 5.97 6.25
CA GLN A 123 8.17 7.13 6.89
C GLN A 123 8.41 8.41 6.08
N GLN A 124 9.63 8.61 5.58
CA GLN A 124 9.97 9.78 4.74
C GLN A 124 9.20 9.75 3.42
N VAL A 125 9.08 8.59 2.78
CA VAL A 125 8.29 8.44 1.55
C VAL A 125 6.83 8.81 1.78
N TYR A 126 6.23 8.33 2.86
CA TYR A 126 4.84 8.66 3.21
C TYR A 126 4.67 10.14 3.57
N GLN A 127 5.58 10.71 4.33
CA GLN A 127 5.56 12.13 4.66
C GLN A 127 5.66 13.00 3.40
N HIS A 128 6.55 12.64 2.49
CA HIS A 128 6.72 13.36 1.22
C HIS A 128 5.47 13.26 0.33
N PHE A 129 4.76 12.15 0.38
CA PHE A 129 3.48 11.99 -0.31
C PHE A 129 2.36 12.84 0.31
N GLY A 130 2.45 13.17 1.59
CA GLY A 130 1.48 14.00 2.29
C GLY A 130 0.91 13.41 3.58
N PHE A 131 1.32 12.20 3.96
CA PHE A 131 0.93 11.61 5.24
C PHE A 131 1.54 12.36 6.40
N LYS A 132 0.82 12.42 7.51
CA LYS A 132 1.27 12.97 8.78
C LYS A 132 1.30 11.89 9.84
N ARG A 133 2.32 11.95 10.68
CA ARG A 133 2.37 11.10 11.88
C ARG A 133 1.28 11.56 12.85
N VAL A 134 0.44 10.64 13.30
CA VAL A 134 -0.68 10.91 14.21
C VAL A 134 -0.63 10.11 15.49
N GLY A 135 0.24 9.13 15.62
CA GLY A 135 0.36 8.33 16.82
C GLY A 135 1.39 7.23 16.72
N GLU A 136 1.38 6.38 17.74
CA GLU A 136 2.23 5.21 17.85
C GLU A 136 1.40 4.04 18.39
N ARG A 137 1.79 2.81 17.99
CA ARG A 137 1.34 1.57 18.63
C ARG A 137 2.54 0.89 19.26
N LYS A 138 2.54 0.79 20.58
CA LYS A 138 3.65 0.17 21.32
C LYS A 138 3.65 -1.34 21.09
N HIS A 139 4.85 -1.92 20.94
CA HIS A 139 5.07 -3.37 20.80
C HIS A 139 4.20 -4.03 19.73
N TYR A 140 4.06 -3.37 18.58
CA TYR A 140 3.12 -3.77 17.54
C TYR A 140 3.68 -4.83 16.61
N TYR A 141 4.93 -4.70 16.18
CA TYR A 141 5.58 -5.59 15.22
C TYR A 141 6.52 -6.58 15.89
N PRO A 142 6.56 -7.84 15.43
CA PRO A 142 7.62 -8.76 15.82
C PRO A 142 8.98 -8.27 15.30
N LEU A 143 10.02 -8.36 16.11
CA LEU A 143 11.39 -7.96 15.75
C LEU A 143 12.36 -9.13 15.83
N ALA A 144 12.35 -9.86 16.94
CA ALA A 144 13.15 -11.05 17.23
C ALA A 144 12.41 -11.88 18.28
N PRO A 145 12.82 -13.12 18.56
CA PRO A 145 12.21 -13.89 19.63
C PRO A 145 12.21 -13.11 20.95
N GLY A 146 11.01 -12.90 21.51
CA GLY A 146 10.81 -12.13 22.74
C GLY A 146 10.99 -10.62 22.61
N ARG A 147 11.18 -10.09 21.39
CA ARG A 147 11.36 -8.65 21.15
C ARG A 147 10.34 -8.16 20.11
N ARG A 148 9.80 -6.98 20.36
CA ARG A 148 8.87 -6.31 19.47
C ARG A 148 9.28 -4.84 19.30
N GLU A 149 8.90 -4.25 18.18
CA GLU A 149 9.10 -2.82 17.95
C GLU A 149 7.77 -2.10 17.78
N ASP A 150 7.81 -0.80 18.02
CA ASP A 150 6.64 0.06 17.89
C ASP A 150 6.30 0.30 16.42
N ALA A 151 5.03 0.61 16.17
CA ALA A 151 4.57 1.16 14.91
C ALA A 151 4.37 2.66 15.02
N VAL A 152 4.70 3.38 13.97
CA VAL A 152 4.28 4.77 13.74
C VAL A 152 2.98 4.72 12.96
N VAL A 153 1.95 5.42 13.44
CA VAL A 153 0.66 5.55 12.75
C VAL A 153 0.66 6.85 11.96
N MET A 154 0.33 6.76 10.68
CA MET A 154 0.30 7.90 9.77
C MET A 154 -1.05 7.98 9.07
N SER A 155 -1.51 9.20 8.79
CA SER A 155 -2.77 9.42 8.09
C SER A 155 -2.67 10.51 7.03
N LEU A 156 -3.54 10.41 6.03
CA LEU A 156 -3.69 11.36 4.95
C LEU A 156 -5.16 11.75 4.83
N LEU A 157 -5.44 13.05 4.88
CA LEU A 157 -6.79 13.57 4.63
C LEU A 157 -7.06 13.56 3.12
N LEU A 158 -8.09 12.81 2.72
CA LEU A 158 -8.47 12.65 1.30
C LEU A 158 -9.47 13.70 0.85
N ARG A 159 -10.37 14.11 1.73
CA ARG A 159 -11.35 15.17 1.46
C ARG A 159 -11.71 15.90 2.75
N ALA A 160 -12.01 17.20 2.61
CA ALA A 160 -12.55 17.96 3.72
C ALA A 160 -13.93 17.41 4.13
N PRO A 161 -14.29 17.43 5.43
CA PRO A 161 -15.65 17.12 5.86
C PRO A 161 -16.63 18.02 5.10
N ARG A 162 -17.74 17.44 4.60
CA ARG A 162 -18.81 18.26 4.02
C ARG A 162 -19.30 19.23 5.10
N PRO A 163 -19.43 20.53 4.77
CA PRO A 163 -20.13 21.43 5.68
C PRO A 163 -21.50 20.82 5.94
N ALA A 164 -21.92 20.81 7.22
CA ALA A 164 -23.27 20.40 7.57
C ALA A 164 -24.24 21.15 6.64
N SER A 165 -25.07 20.41 5.89
CA SER A 165 -26.10 21.02 5.09
C SER A 165 -26.99 21.78 6.06
N GLY A 166 -26.86 23.11 6.05
CA GLY A 166 -27.74 23.98 6.81
C GLY A 166 -29.16 23.66 6.35
N SER A 167 -29.95 23.14 7.27
CA SER A 167 -31.39 23.07 7.10
C SER A 167 -31.85 24.53 6.89
N THR A 168 -32.06 24.92 5.66
CA THR A 168 -32.91 26.10 5.39
C THR A 168 -34.34 25.66 5.67
N ALA A 169 -34.81 26.09 6.80
CA ALA A 169 -36.23 26.08 7.10
C ALA A 169 -36.98 26.99 6.11
#